data_fecd63c41bb1d588e8a480e9b2efccf5
#
_entry.id   fecd63c41bb1d588e8a480e9b2efccf5
#
_cell.length_a   1.000
_cell.length_b   1.000
_cell.length_c   1.000
_cell.angle_alpha   90.00
_cell.angle_beta   90.00
_cell.angle_gamma   90.00
#
_symmetry.space_group_name_H-M   'P 1'
#
loop_
_entity.id
_entity.type
_entity.pdbx_description
1 polymer ?
#
loop_
_entity_poly.entity_id
_entity_poly.type
_entity_poly.pdbx_seq_one_letter_code
_entity_poly.pdbx_strand_id
1 'polypeptide(L)'
;MFDFLRFGKNPAIIAESGEVVSYQFIHAFAAQLGSMLDQQGLMILKASNSPGSILIYAAAISQKVPVLLIDSDTTDEEFSEIVNVYRPKYIASPLGSSIVSGFVNLLSELDYRIDLNDGNYTTAIHSDLALLLTTSGSTGSKKYVKISHDNIRENTVAISKYLDM
;
A
#
# COMPACT_ATOMS: atom_id res chain seq x y z
N MET A 1 10.49 -8.65 8.72
CA MET A 1 10.27 -9.15 7.35
C MET A 1 11.12 -8.37 6.36
N PHE A 2 11.11 -7.05 6.38
CA PHE A 2 11.96 -6.21 5.53
C PHE A 2 13.08 -5.61 6.38
N ASP A 3 14.33 -5.96 6.09
CA ASP A 3 15.52 -5.37 6.72
C ASP A 3 16.08 -4.27 5.81
N PHE A 4 15.36 -3.16 5.74
CA PHE A 4 15.79 -2.02 4.93
C PHE A 4 17.11 -1.42 5.40
N LEU A 5 17.45 -1.52 6.69
CA LEU A 5 18.70 -0.96 7.23
C LEU A 5 19.94 -1.70 6.72
N ARG A 6 19.82 -2.97 6.34
CA ARG A 6 20.92 -3.75 5.79
C ARG A 6 21.59 -3.08 4.58
N PHE A 7 20.79 -2.39 3.78
CA PHE A 7 21.25 -1.75 2.55
C PHE A 7 21.51 -0.25 2.71
N GLY A 8 21.14 0.35 3.83
CA GLY A 8 21.47 1.71 4.23
C GLY A 8 21.13 2.77 3.16
N LYS A 9 22.14 3.50 2.71
CA LYS A 9 22.00 4.58 1.71
C LYS A 9 21.94 4.11 0.26
N ASN A 10 22.01 2.81 0.00
CA ASN A 10 21.91 2.30 -1.36
C ASN A 10 20.55 2.69 -1.97
N PRO A 11 20.49 2.92 -3.29
CA PRO A 11 19.24 3.12 -4.00
C PRO A 11 18.30 1.92 -3.84
N ALA A 12 17.05 2.20 -3.48
CA ALA A 12 15.98 1.20 -3.40
C ALA A 12 14.96 1.40 -4.54
N ILE A 13 14.66 2.67 -4.86
CA ILE A 13 13.77 3.05 -5.96
C ILE A 13 14.52 4.08 -6.79
N ILE A 14 14.52 3.91 -8.11
CA ILE A 14 15.07 4.85 -9.08
C ILE A 14 13.96 5.16 -10.06
N ALA A 15 13.45 6.39 -10.04
CA ALA A 15 12.42 6.85 -10.95
C ALA A 15 12.99 7.16 -12.34
N GLU A 16 12.15 7.16 -13.36
CA GLU A 16 12.52 7.60 -14.72
C GLU A 16 12.99 9.05 -14.75
N SER A 17 12.49 9.90 -13.83
CA SER A 17 12.95 11.28 -13.64
C SER A 17 14.39 11.40 -13.14
N GLY A 18 14.99 10.31 -12.67
CA GLY A 18 16.29 10.29 -11.99
C GLY A 18 16.18 10.48 -10.46
N GLU A 19 15.00 10.67 -9.92
CA GLU A 19 14.79 10.72 -8.47
C GLU A 19 15.16 9.38 -7.83
N VAL A 20 15.86 9.42 -6.70
CA VAL A 20 16.36 8.22 -5.99
C VAL A 20 15.86 8.21 -4.56
N VAL A 21 15.19 7.11 -4.20
CA VAL A 21 14.78 6.81 -2.82
C VAL A 21 15.68 5.73 -2.27
N SER A 22 16.35 5.99 -1.14
CA SER A 22 17.24 5.00 -0.51
C SER A 22 16.48 4.03 0.40
N TYR A 23 17.08 2.88 0.69
CA TYR A 23 16.56 1.94 1.69
C TYR A 23 16.45 2.58 3.08
N GLN A 24 17.39 3.45 3.45
CA GLN A 24 17.34 4.19 4.72
C GLN A 24 16.12 5.11 4.77
N PHE A 25 15.78 5.76 3.65
CA PHE A 25 14.58 6.61 3.58
C PHE A 25 13.30 5.78 3.73
N ILE A 26 13.20 4.63 3.04
CA ILE A 26 12.05 3.71 3.19
C ILE A 26 11.91 3.28 4.64
N HIS A 27 13.02 2.96 5.33
CA HIS A 27 12.99 2.58 6.75
C HIS A 27 12.46 3.70 7.64
N ALA A 28 12.97 4.92 7.47
CA ALA A 28 12.55 6.07 8.26
C ALA A 28 11.06 6.40 8.02
N PHE A 29 10.63 6.41 6.76
CA PHE A 29 9.24 6.62 6.39
C PHE A 29 8.32 5.51 6.94
N ALA A 30 8.73 4.24 6.85
CA ALA A 30 7.97 3.14 7.41
C ALA A 30 7.81 3.26 8.93
N ALA A 31 8.84 3.69 9.67
CA ALA A 31 8.76 3.92 11.10
C ALA A 31 7.79 5.08 11.44
N GLN A 32 7.86 6.18 10.68
CA GLN A 32 6.92 7.30 10.81
C GLN A 32 5.50 6.83 10.55
N LEU A 33 5.27 6.13 9.43
CA LEU A 33 3.96 5.62 9.05
C LEU A 33 3.41 4.66 10.13
N GLY A 34 4.25 3.74 10.63
CA GLY A 34 3.86 2.80 11.69
C GLY A 34 3.45 3.45 13.01
N SER A 35 3.95 4.67 13.30
CA SER A 35 3.51 5.44 14.48
C SER A 35 2.15 6.12 14.28
N MET A 36 1.68 6.26 13.05
CA MET A 36 0.46 6.98 12.68
C MET A 36 -0.68 6.03 12.31
N LEU A 37 -0.36 4.85 11.79
CA LEU A 37 -1.35 3.90 11.28
C LEU A 37 -1.66 2.80 12.29
N ASP A 38 -2.94 2.39 12.31
CA ASP A 38 -3.41 1.22 13.04
C ASP A 38 -3.29 -0.03 12.13
N GLN A 39 -2.63 -1.07 12.61
CA GLN A 39 -2.46 -2.34 11.90
C GLN A 39 -3.80 -3.05 11.60
N GLN A 40 -4.86 -2.71 12.30
CA GLN A 40 -6.20 -3.23 12.03
C GLN A 40 -6.98 -2.39 11.01
N GLY A 41 -6.41 -1.30 10.52
CA GLY A 41 -7.02 -0.43 9.52
C GLY A 41 -6.65 -0.84 8.10
N LEU A 42 -7.63 -1.18 7.25
CA LEU A 42 -7.39 -1.43 5.83
C LEU A 42 -6.96 -0.14 5.14
N MET A 43 -5.90 -0.22 4.35
CA MET A 43 -5.48 0.82 3.42
C MET A 43 -5.89 0.44 2.00
N ILE A 44 -6.58 1.30 1.27
CA ILE A 44 -6.67 1.22 -0.18
C ILE A 44 -5.51 2.02 -0.77
N LEU A 45 -4.72 1.40 -1.63
CA LEU A 45 -3.66 2.07 -2.40
C LEU A 45 -4.03 2.08 -3.88
N LYS A 46 -4.30 3.28 -4.42
CA LYS A 46 -4.39 3.52 -5.88
C LYS A 46 -2.98 3.43 -6.45
N ALA A 47 -2.57 2.24 -6.86
CA ALA A 47 -1.19 1.92 -7.21
C ALA A 47 -0.82 2.37 -8.63
N SER A 48 0.35 2.95 -8.77
CA SER A 48 1.01 3.27 -10.03
C SER A 48 2.49 2.90 -9.97
N ASN A 49 3.17 2.91 -11.10
CA ASN A 49 4.62 2.72 -11.17
C ASN A 49 5.38 4.02 -10.81
N SER A 50 5.13 4.55 -9.61
CA SER A 50 5.75 5.77 -9.14
C SER A 50 6.48 5.57 -7.82
N PRO A 51 7.47 6.42 -7.48
CA PRO A 51 8.21 6.30 -6.24
C PRO A 51 7.33 6.33 -4.98
N GLY A 52 6.34 7.23 -4.93
CA GLY A 52 5.45 7.35 -3.78
C GLY A 52 4.56 6.13 -3.59
N SER A 53 4.04 5.55 -4.68
CA SER A 53 3.25 4.32 -4.63
C SER A 53 4.06 3.15 -4.06
N ILE A 54 5.28 2.94 -4.57
CA ILE A 54 6.16 1.85 -4.12
C ILE A 54 6.60 2.08 -2.67
N LEU A 55 6.93 3.33 -2.29
CA LEU A 55 7.30 3.70 -0.93
C LEU A 55 6.19 3.37 0.07
N ILE A 56 4.95 3.82 -0.22
CA ILE A 56 3.80 3.58 0.66
C ILE A 56 3.50 2.10 0.77
N TYR A 57 3.52 1.36 -0.35
CA TYR A 57 3.33 -0.08 -0.34
C TYR A 57 4.35 -0.80 0.55
N ALA A 58 5.65 -0.53 0.34
CA ALA A 58 6.73 -1.15 1.11
C ALA A 58 6.62 -0.81 2.60
N ALA A 59 6.32 0.45 2.93
CA ALA A 59 6.15 0.90 4.30
C ALA A 59 4.94 0.23 4.97
N ALA A 60 3.76 0.25 4.33
CA ALA A 60 2.54 -0.34 4.89
C ALA A 60 2.69 -1.84 5.17
N ILE A 61 3.20 -2.61 4.20
CA ILE A 61 3.44 -4.06 4.38
C ILE A 61 4.46 -4.32 5.49
N SER A 62 5.53 -3.51 5.59
CA SER A 62 6.54 -3.67 6.64
C SER A 62 5.99 -3.42 8.05
N GLN A 63 5.01 -2.53 8.17
CA GLN A 63 4.31 -2.19 9.42
C GLN A 63 3.07 -3.08 9.66
N LYS A 64 2.84 -4.10 8.83
CA LYS A 64 1.69 -5.01 8.91
C LYS A 64 0.33 -4.32 8.76
N VAL A 65 0.28 -3.21 8.06
CA VAL A 65 -0.98 -2.57 7.65
C VAL A 65 -1.49 -3.30 6.41
N PRO A 66 -2.69 -3.90 6.44
CA PRO A 66 -3.24 -4.61 5.28
C PRO A 66 -3.56 -3.64 4.14
N VAL A 67 -3.15 -4.00 2.93
CA VAL A 67 -3.30 -3.14 1.74
C VAL A 67 -4.23 -3.81 0.73
N LEU A 68 -5.20 -3.05 0.22
CA LEU A 68 -5.97 -3.40 -0.98
C LEU A 68 -5.39 -2.59 -2.15
N LEU A 69 -4.78 -3.29 -3.11
CA LEU A 69 -4.23 -2.66 -4.30
C LEU A 69 -5.29 -2.54 -5.40
N ILE A 70 -5.45 -1.34 -5.92
CA ILE A 70 -6.25 -1.04 -7.10
C ILE A 70 -5.41 -0.22 -8.08
N ASP A 71 -5.81 -0.20 -9.33
CA ASP A 71 -5.16 0.62 -10.35
C ASP A 71 -5.38 2.12 -10.06
N SER A 72 -4.34 2.95 -10.26
CA SER A 72 -4.46 4.41 -10.15
C SER A 72 -5.50 4.99 -11.10
N ASP A 73 -5.72 4.34 -12.26
CA ASP A 73 -6.67 4.76 -13.29
C ASP A 73 -8.11 4.27 -13.03
N THR A 74 -8.35 3.59 -11.88
CA THR A 74 -9.71 3.23 -11.47
C THR A 74 -10.60 4.46 -11.43
N THR A 75 -11.74 4.41 -12.12
CA THR A 75 -12.70 5.53 -12.22
C THR A 75 -13.24 5.92 -10.84
N ASP A 76 -13.66 7.17 -10.67
CA ASP A 76 -14.20 7.65 -9.39
C ASP A 76 -15.47 6.90 -8.97
N GLU A 77 -16.31 6.49 -9.95
CA GLU A 77 -17.51 5.69 -9.69
C GLU A 77 -17.16 4.32 -9.11
N GLU A 78 -16.28 3.59 -9.79
CA GLU A 78 -15.81 2.28 -9.36
C GLU A 78 -15.06 2.36 -8.03
N PHE A 79 -14.23 3.40 -7.85
CA PHE A 79 -13.51 3.65 -6.62
C PHE A 79 -14.47 3.87 -5.44
N SER A 80 -15.54 4.66 -5.66
CA SER A 80 -16.56 4.89 -4.64
C SER A 80 -17.27 3.61 -4.22
N GLU A 81 -17.55 2.70 -5.15
CA GLU A 81 -18.10 1.38 -4.85
C GLU A 81 -17.14 0.55 -3.98
N ILE A 82 -15.85 0.54 -4.33
CA ILE A 82 -14.82 -0.17 -3.56
C ILE A 82 -14.73 0.39 -2.14
N VAL A 83 -14.69 1.72 -1.99
CA VAL A 83 -14.66 2.39 -0.67
C VAL A 83 -15.88 2.02 0.17
N ASN A 84 -17.08 2.01 -0.43
CA ASN A 84 -18.33 1.66 0.26
C ASN A 84 -18.37 0.20 0.73
N VAL A 85 -17.81 -0.72 -0.08
CA VAL A 85 -17.78 -2.17 0.24
C VAL A 85 -16.72 -2.46 1.30
N TYR A 86 -15.49 -1.97 1.09
CA TYR A 86 -14.34 -2.34 1.93
C TYR A 86 -14.15 -1.43 3.14
N ARG A 87 -14.78 -0.25 3.14
CA ARG A 87 -14.75 0.72 4.24
C ARG A 87 -13.34 0.90 4.79
N PRO A 88 -12.38 1.39 3.97
CA PRO A 88 -10.99 1.52 4.40
C PRO A 88 -10.85 2.56 5.50
N LYS A 89 -9.87 2.37 6.37
CA LYS A 89 -9.44 3.38 7.33
C LYS A 89 -8.51 4.41 6.67
N TYR A 90 -7.74 3.97 5.67
CA TYR A 90 -6.78 4.81 4.96
C TYR A 90 -6.96 4.69 3.45
N ILE A 91 -6.76 5.80 2.76
CA ILE A 91 -6.68 5.85 1.30
C ILE A 91 -5.35 6.48 0.94
N ALA A 92 -4.52 5.76 0.18
CA ALA A 92 -3.31 6.29 -0.42
C ALA A 92 -3.53 6.49 -1.91
N SER A 93 -3.28 7.70 -2.41
CA SER A 93 -3.54 8.07 -3.80
C SER A 93 -2.55 9.12 -4.30
N PRO A 94 -2.35 9.26 -5.63
CA PRO A 94 -1.59 10.36 -6.21
C PRO A 94 -2.11 11.73 -5.73
N LEU A 95 -1.21 12.72 -5.58
CA LEU A 95 -1.56 14.06 -5.09
C LEU A 95 -2.66 14.77 -5.89
N GLY A 96 -2.76 14.47 -7.19
CA GLY A 96 -3.79 15.01 -8.09
C GLY A 96 -5.16 14.33 -8.00
N SER A 97 -5.31 13.26 -7.21
CA SER A 97 -6.59 12.55 -7.10
C SER A 97 -7.64 13.35 -6.31
N SER A 98 -8.93 13.11 -6.60
CA SER A 98 -10.04 13.69 -5.85
C SER A 98 -10.02 13.22 -4.39
N ILE A 99 -10.41 14.11 -3.46
CA ILE A 99 -10.53 13.77 -2.03
C ILE A 99 -11.88 13.07 -1.83
N VAL A 100 -11.85 11.92 -1.17
CA VAL A 100 -13.08 11.19 -0.81
C VAL A 100 -13.75 11.88 0.37
N SER A 101 -15.07 12.06 0.30
CA SER A 101 -15.83 12.64 1.40
C SER A 101 -15.67 11.82 2.69
N GLY A 102 -15.47 12.49 3.82
CA GLY A 102 -15.24 11.83 5.12
C GLY A 102 -13.79 11.39 5.35
N PHE A 103 -12.87 11.77 4.44
CA PHE A 103 -11.43 11.57 4.65
C PHE A 103 -10.72 12.90 4.80
N VAL A 104 -9.70 12.92 5.64
CA VAL A 104 -8.82 14.08 5.88
C VAL A 104 -7.37 13.69 5.58
N ASN A 105 -6.60 14.64 5.04
CA ASN A 105 -5.19 14.36 4.77
C ASN A 105 -4.43 14.10 6.07
N LEU A 106 -3.77 12.94 6.13
CA LEU A 106 -2.92 12.54 7.25
C LEU A 106 -1.45 12.88 6.97
N LEU A 107 -0.98 12.57 5.76
CA LEU A 107 0.42 12.68 5.35
C LEU A 107 0.51 12.81 3.85
N SER A 108 1.48 13.59 3.36
CA SER A 108 1.87 13.61 1.95
C SER A 108 3.37 13.38 1.84
N GLU A 109 3.78 12.53 0.91
CA GLU A 109 5.18 12.20 0.67
C GLU A 109 5.39 11.87 -0.81
N LEU A 110 6.43 12.42 -1.39
CA LEU A 110 6.72 12.34 -2.82
C LEU A 110 5.49 12.79 -3.65
N ASP A 111 5.06 11.95 -4.57
CA ASP A 111 3.91 12.18 -5.46
C ASP A 111 2.58 11.64 -4.91
N TYR A 112 2.54 11.19 -3.65
CA TYR A 112 1.37 10.58 -3.02
C TYR A 112 0.93 11.28 -1.74
N ARG A 113 -0.32 11.05 -1.37
CA ARG A 113 -0.87 11.39 -0.06
C ARG A 113 -1.56 10.17 0.55
N ILE A 114 -1.68 10.19 1.87
CA ILE A 114 -2.46 9.24 2.65
C ILE A 114 -3.55 10.04 3.36
N ASP A 115 -4.77 9.66 3.13
CA ASP A 115 -5.95 10.25 3.76
C ASP A 115 -6.51 9.27 4.81
N LEU A 116 -6.91 9.78 5.97
CA LEU A 116 -7.50 9.06 7.09
C LEU A 116 -9.01 9.28 7.10
N ASN A 117 -9.77 8.21 7.27
CA ASN A 117 -11.16 8.30 7.63
C ASN A 117 -11.29 8.64 9.12
N ASP A 118 -11.89 9.75 9.46
CA ASP A 118 -12.09 10.23 10.85
C ASP A 118 -13.31 9.61 11.56
N GLY A 119 -14.10 8.80 10.83
CA GLY A 119 -15.23 8.04 11.37
C GLY A 119 -14.82 6.86 12.25
N ASN A 120 -15.72 6.41 13.12
CA ASN A 120 -15.52 5.20 13.91
C ASN A 120 -15.61 3.95 13.01
N TYR A 121 -14.47 3.48 12.54
CA TYR A 121 -14.36 2.25 11.77
C TYR A 121 -13.91 1.08 12.64
N THR A 122 -14.75 0.07 12.77
CA THR A 122 -14.41 -1.22 13.36
C THR A 122 -14.63 -2.30 12.31
N THR A 123 -13.65 -2.54 11.47
CA THR A 123 -13.64 -3.72 10.61
C THR A 123 -12.70 -4.74 11.23
N ALA A 124 -13.21 -5.90 11.61
CA ALA A 124 -12.35 -6.98 12.09
C ALA A 124 -11.56 -7.55 10.91
N ILE A 125 -10.28 -7.17 10.82
CA ILE A 125 -9.35 -7.68 9.81
C ILE A 125 -8.53 -8.79 10.44
N HIS A 126 -8.37 -9.90 9.71
CA HIS A 126 -7.53 -11.00 10.17
C HIS A 126 -6.06 -10.55 10.25
N SER A 127 -5.38 -10.84 11.35
CA SER A 127 -4.00 -10.39 11.62
C SER A 127 -2.97 -10.83 10.56
N ASP A 128 -3.25 -11.93 9.86
CA ASP A 128 -2.34 -12.45 8.82
C ASP A 128 -2.58 -11.83 7.45
N LEU A 129 -3.66 -11.06 7.27
CA LEU A 129 -3.93 -10.42 5.99
C LEU A 129 -2.87 -9.34 5.72
N ALA A 130 -2.14 -9.50 4.61
CA ALA A 130 -1.19 -8.51 4.15
C ALA A 130 -1.72 -7.74 2.96
N LEU A 131 -2.34 -8.44 1.99
CA LEU A 131 -2.65 -7.86 0.70
C LEU A 131 -3.95 -8.42 0.13
N LEU A 132 -4.72 -7.56 -0.50
CA LEU A 132 -5.86 -7.88 -1.36
C LEU A 132 -5.51 -7.45 -2.79
N LEU A 133 -5.54 -8.41 -3.72
CA LEU A 133 -5.29 -8.16 -5.14
C LEU A 133 -6.54 -8.47 -5.96
N THR A 134 -6.81 -7.63 -6.96
CA THR A 134 -7.84 -7.93 -7.96
C THR A 134 -7.41 -9.09 -8.85
N THR A 135 -8.33 -10.00 -9.14
CA THR A 135 -8.14 -10.96 -10.22
C THR A 135 -8.91 -10.47 -11.45
N SER A 136 -8.34 -10.71 -12.64
CA SER A 136 -9.02 -10.49 -13.91
C SER A 136 -10.20 -11.48 -14.02
N GLY A 137 -11.32 -11.16 -13.37
CA GLY A 137 -12.52 -12.00 -13.42
C GLY A 137 -13.24 -11.83 -14.75
N SER A 138 -13.38 -12.90 -15.52
CA SER A 138 -14.19 -12.96 -16.76
C SER A 138 -15.71 -12.80 -16.53
N THR A 139 -16.16 -12.62 -15.29
CA THR A 139 -17.58 -12.66 -14.88
C THR A 139 -18.13 -11.33 -14.36
N GLY A 140 -17.50 -10.20 -14.65
CA GLY A 140 -18.02 -8.86 -14.36
C GLY A 140 -17.99 -8.40 -12.89
N SER A 141 -17.80 -9.28 -11.92
CA SER A 141 -17.55 -8.90 -10.52
C SER A 141 -16.09 -9.04 -10.15
N LYS A 142 -15.43 -7.95 -9.74
CA LYS A 142 -14.04 -8.01 -9.28
C LYS A 142 -13.96 -8.88 -8.02
N LYS A 143 -13.23 -9.98 -8.11
CA LYS A 143 -12.88 -10.82 -6.96
C LYS A 143 -11.51 -10.42 -6.46
N TYR A 144 -11.34 -10.35 -5.14
CA TYR A 144 -10.06 -10.05 -4.51
C TYR A 144 -9.50 -11.32 -3.88
N VAL A 145 -8.24 -11.60 -4.21
CA VAL A 145 -7.46 -12.67 -3.58
C VAL A 145 -6.84 -12.13 -2.31
N LYS A 146 -6.97 -12.90 -1.22
CA LYS A 146 -6.35 -12.62 0.07
C LYS A 146 -4.96 -13.23 0.10
N ILE A 147 -3.94 -12.44 0.39
CA ILE A 147 -2.55 -12.86 0.50
C ILE A 147 -2.08 -12.54 1.92
N SER A 148 -1.52 -13.54 2.60
CA SER A 148 -0.97 -13.38 3.93
C SER A 148 0.46 -12.87 3.91
N HIS A 149 0.96 -12.39 5.05
CA HIS A 149 2.37 -12.04 5.22
C HIS A 149 3.29 -13.22 4.96
N ASP A 150 2.87 -14.44 5.33
CA ASP A 150 3.62 -15.65 5.06
C ASP A 150 3.68 -15.96 3.57
N ASN A 151 2.57 -15.80 2.83
CA ASN A 151 2.58 -15.97 1.38
C ASN A 151 3.57 -15.02 0.70
N ILE A 152 3.61 -13.75 1.11
CA ILE A 152 4.57 -12.77 0.55
C ILE A 152 6.00 -13.23 0.85
N ARG A 153 6.28 -13.65 2.09
CA ARG A 153 7.61 -14.08 2.51
C ARG A 153 8.08 -15.32 1.73
N GLU A 154 7.25 -16.36 1.66
CA GLU A 154 7.57 -17.61 0.98
C GLU A 154 7.81 -17.37 -0.53
N ASN A 155 6.95 -16.58 -1.17
CA ASN A 155 7.13 -16.19 -2.57
C ASN A 155 8.43 -15.42 -2.79
N THR A 156 8.75 -14.47 -1.91
CA THR A 156 10.00 -13.69 -2.00
C THR A 156 11.21 -14.61 -1.91
N VAL A 157 11.22 -15.55 -0.96
CA VAL A 157 12.31 -16.52 -0.80
C VAL A 157 12.43 -17.43 -2.03
N ALA A 158 11.31 -17.88 -2.58
CA ALA A 158 11.31 -18.73 -3.78
C ALA A 158 11.86 -17.99 -5.01
N ILE A 159 11.41 -16.75 -5.23
CA ILE A 159 11.86 -15.90 -6.33
C ILE A 159 13.36 -15.56 -6.20
N SER A 160 13.81 -15.17 -5.00
CA SER A 160 15.22 -14.86 -4.76
C SER A 160 16.13 -16.05 -5.05
N LYS A 161 15.71 -17.26 -4.65
CA LYS A 161 16.46 -18.49 -4.98
C LYS A 161 16.47 -18.81 -6.49
N TYR A 162 15.34 -18.56 -7.17
CA TYR A 162 15.24 -18.81 -8.60
C TYR A 162 16.09 -17.84 -9.42
N LEU A 163 16.18 -16.57 -8.99
CA LEU A 163 16.95 -15.52 -9.66
C LEU A 163 18.42 -15.43 -9.19
N ASP A 164 18.83 -16.32 -8.27
CA ASP A 164 20.18 -16.35 -7.70
C ASP A 164 20.63 -15.00 -7.09
N MET A 165 19.68 -14.33 -6.36
CA MET A 165 19.85 -13.01 -5.75
C MET A 165 20.23 -13.12 -4.28
#